data_1414a3466ca3cdd5889b268c99427170
#
_entry.id   1414a3466ca3cdd5889b268c99427170
#
_cell.length_a   1.000
_cell.length_b   1.000
_cell.length_c   1.000
_cell.angle_alpha   90.00
_cell.angle_beta   90.00
_cell.angle_gamma   90.00
#
_symmetry.space_group_name_H-M   'P 1'
#
loop_
_entity.id
_entity.type
_entity.pdbx_description
1 polymer ?
#
loop_
_entity_poly.entity_id
_entity_poly.type
_entity_poly.pdbx_seq_one_letter_code
_entity_poly.pdbx_strand_id
1 'polypeptide(L)'
;MKDKYLFELERNLELQAAGFLMQKESILLQSQIRTEQFQINLFDRLRSDISEEVCIEINELKTITGKLCEVASDHICIELGQKELTFPVQSIQAIRNLGNRTKSASVLQSKWNFQSFLRSNLIEKKQVAICIGKSNILSGTISAVYLDHFDLFNDQSTISIFTHCVIYVSKDRDFDE
;
A
#
# COMPACT_ATOMS: atom_id res chain seq x y z
N MET A 1 15.04 -65.82 17.90
CA MET A 1 13.71 -65.23 17.67
C MET A 1 13.49 -63.93 18.46
N LYS A 2 13.96 -63.79 19.70
CA LYS A 2 13.83 -62.55 20.51
C LYS A 2 14.58 -61.34 19.92
N ASP A 3 15.77 -61.53 19.39
CA ASP A 3 16.62 -60.43 18.90
C ASP A 3 16.04 -59.73 17.67
N LYS A 4 15.37 -60.46 16.78
CA LYS A 4 14.73 -59.88 15.59
C LYS A 4 13.55 -58.99 15.97
N TYR A 5 12.77 -59.39 16.97
CA TYR A 5 11.64 -58.63 17.47
C TYR A 5 12.09 -57.33 18.17
N LEU A 6 13.15 -57.37 18.95
CA LEU A 6 13.73 -56.19 19.59
C LEU A 6 14.26 -55.18 18.58
N PHE A 7 14.92 -55.65 17.54
CA PHE A 7 15.41 -54.78 16.47
C PHE A 7 14.29 -54.11 15.69
N GLU A 8 13.21 -54.85 15.40
CA GLU A 8 12.01 -54.26 14.75
C GLU A 8 11.31 -53.21 15.65
N LEU A 9 11.28 -53.47 16.96
CA LEU A 9 10.71 -52.52 17.93
C LEU A 9 11.55 -51.23 18.04
N GLU A 10 12.87 -51.34 18.15
CA GLU A 10 13.79 -50.22 18.18
C GLU A 10 13.63 -49.36 16.93
N ARG A 11 13.62 -49.96 15.74
CA ARG A 11 13.43 -49.26 14.47
C ARG A 11 12.08 -48.54 14.41
N ASN A 12 11.01 -49.16 14.90
CA ASN A 12 9.70 -48.53 14.94
C ASN A 12 9.66 -47.34 15.90
N LEU A 13 10.31 -47.45 17.07
CA LEU A 13 10.41 -46.34 18.02
C LEU A 13 11.24 -45.19 17.49
N GLU A 14 12.34 -45.47 16.79
CA GLU A 14 13.15 -44.43 16.11
C GLU A 14 12.36 -43.69 15.02
N LEU A 15 11.59 -44.41 14.20
CA LEU A 15 10.73 -43.81 13.18
C LEU A 15 9.62 -42.95 13.80
N GLN A 16 9.02 -43.41 14.91
CA GLN A 16 8.03 -42.61 15.62
C GLN A 16 8.66 -41.35 16.24
N ALA A 17 9.82 -41.47 16.87
CA ALA A 17 10.54 -40.34 17.46
C ALA A 17 10.93 -39.33 16.39
N ALA A 18 11.42 -39.76 15.22
CA ALA A 18 11.71 -38.88 14.08
C ALA A 18 10.45 -38.18 13.56
N GLY A 19 9.33 -38.89 13.47
CA GLY A 19 8.03 -38.33 13.10
C GLY A 19 7.56 -37.22 14.07
N PHE A 20 7.69 -37.44 15.37
CA PHE A 20 7.36 -36.45 16.41
C PHE A 20 8.26 -35.21 16.32
N LEU A 21 9.55 -35.36 16.07
CA LEU A 21 10.49 -34.25 15.91
C LEU A 21 10.13 -33.40 14.68
N MET A 22 9.89 -34.04 13.54
CA MET A 22 9.46 -33.34 12.31
C MET A 22 8.14 -32.59 12.51
N GLN A 23 7.18 -33.20 13.20
CA GLN A 23 5.91 -32.56 13.51
C GLN A 23 6.08 -31.34 14.43
N LYS A 24 6.94 -31.45 15.45
CA LYS A 24 7.26 -30.33 16.35
C LYS A 24 7.94 -29.18 15.63
N GLU A 25 8.90 -29.47 14.76
CA GLU A 25 9.58 -28.46 13.94
C GLU A 25 8.60 -27.76 12.98
N SER A 26 7.70 -28.52 12.36
CA SER A 26 6.66 -27.97 11.50
C SER A 26 5.73 -27.02 12.25
N ILE A 27 5.31 -27.37 13.47
CA ILE A 27 4.46 -26.52 14.31
C ILE A 27 5.20 -25.24 14.71
N LEU A 28 6.48 -25.34 15.08
CA LEU A 28 7.31 -24.18 15.42
C LEU A 28 7.50 -23.25 14.23
N LEU A 29 7.81 -23.78 13.06
CA LEU A 29 7.90 -23.01 11.80
C LEU A 29 6.60 -22.29 11.46
N GLN A 30 5.46 -22.98 11.57
CA GLN A 30 4.16 -22.36 11.33
C GLN A 30 3.85 -21.25 12.33
N SER A 31 4.24 -21.40 13.60
CA SER A 31 4.06 -20.35 14.61
C SER A 31 4.94 -19.13 14.34
N GLN A 32 6.18 -19.33 13.89
CA GLN A 32 7.10 -18.26 13.49
C GLN A 32 6.58 -17.51 12.27
N ILE A 33 6.15 -18.22 11.22
CA ILE A 33 5.56 -17.62 10.02
C ILE A 33 4.33 -16.77 10.39
N ARG A 34 3.47 -17.26 11.27
CA ARG A 34 2.30 -16.48 11.72
C ARG A 34 2.73 -15.22 12.46
N THR A 35 3.72 -15.31 13.35
CA THR A 35 4.22 -14.14 14.10
C THR A 35 4.82 -13.10 13.17
N GLU A 36 5.58 -13.51 12.16
CA GLU A 36 6.12 -12.61 11.14
C GLU A 36 5.02 -11.95 10.32
N GLN A 37 3.99 -12.71 9.90
CA GLN A 37 2.85 -12.18 9.14
C GLN A 37 2.08 -11.11 9.91
N PHE A 38 1.94 -11.22 11.23
CA PHE A 38 1.29 -10.20 12.06
C PHE A 38 2.04 -8.87 12.12
N GLN A 39 3.32 -8.85 11.80
CA GLN A 39 4.15 -7.64 11.79
C GLN A 39 4.19 -6.94 10.43
N ILE A 40 3.72 -7.61 9.37
CA ILE A 40 3.73 -7.06 8.01
C ILE A 40 2.53 -6.13 7.83
N ASN A 41 2.80 -4.88 7.51
CA ASN A 41 1.76 -3.95 7.10
C ASN A 41 1.57 -3.94 5.57
N LEU A 42 0.42 -3.43 5.13
CA LEU A 42 0.08 -3.37 3.71
C LEU A 42 1.06 -2.52 2.90
N PHE A 43 1.55 -1.43 3.49
CA PHE A 43 2.51 -0.54 2.80
C PHE A 43 3.87 -1.19 2.57
N ASP A 44 4.32 -2.09 3.46
CA ASP A 44 5.57 -2.83 3.24
C ASP A 44 5.45 -3.80 2.06
N ARG A 45 4.27 -4.39 1.85
CA ARG A 45 3.98 -5.19 0.67
C ARG A 45 3.91 -4.33 -0.60
N LEU A 46 3.20 -3.21 -0.56
CA LEU A 46 3.11 -2.28 -1.69
C LEU A 46 4.49 -1.76 -2.13
N ARG A 47 5.39 -1.47 -1.17
CA ARG A 47 6.74 -1.00 -1.51
C ARG A 47 7.56 -2.04 -2.27
N SER A 48 7.29 -3.33 -2.09
CA SER A 48 7.95 -4.37 -2.88
C SER A 48 7.46 -4.43 -4.31
N ASP A 49 6.24 -3.95 -4.55
CA ASP A 49 5.55 -4.03 -5.84
C ASP A 49 5.57 -2.69 -6.60
N ILE A 50 6.43 -1.73 -6.19
CA ILE A 50 6.67 -0.50 -6.96
C ILE A 50 7.12 -0.88 -8.38
N SER A 51 6.53 -0.25 -9.38
CA SER A 51 6.64 -0.50 -10.82
C SER A 51 5.79 -1.66 -11.35
N GLU A 52 5.08 -2.37 -10.50
CA GLU A 52 4.10 -3.40 -10.90
C GLU A 52 2.72 -2.79 -11.09
N GLU A 53 1.88 -3.52 -11.81
CA GLU A 53 0.48 -3.14 -12.01
C GLU A 53 -0.36 -3.57 -10.81
N VAL A 54 -1.03 -2.61 -10.19
CA VAL A 54 -1.94 -2.84 -9.06
C VAL A 54 -3.35 -2.40 -9.41
N CYS A 55 -4.31 -3.05 -8.77
CA CYS A 55 -5.73 -2.78 -8.96
C CYS A 55 -6.31 -2.31 -7.64
N ILE A 56 -6.73 -1.05 -7.57
CA ILE A 56 -7.27 -0.39 -6.36
C ILE A 56 -8.77 -0.30 -6.43
N GLU A 57 -9.43 -0.72 -5.37
CA GLU A 57 -10.86 -0.48 -5.14
C GLU A 57 -11.03 0.73 -4.22
N ILE A 58 -11.78 1.70 -4.71
CA ILE A 58 -12.07 2.95 -4.00
C ILE A 58 -13.54 2.91 -3.54
N ASN A 59 -13.83 3.58 -2.43
CA ASN A 59 -15.19 3.70 -1.88
C ASN A 59 -16.23 3.97 -2.99
N GLU A 60 -17.11 3.00 -3.18
CA GLU A 60 -18.32 3.02 -4.03
C GLU A 60 -18.10 3.28 -5.52
N LEU A 61 -16.89 3.45 -6.02
CA LEU A 61 -16.77 4.07 -7.30
C LEU A 61 -16.11 3.26 -8.37
N LYS A 62 -15.16 2.66 -8.30
CA LYS A 62 -14.48 2.02 -9.45
C LYS A 62 -13.20 1.34 -9.00
N THR A 63 -12.96 0.28 -9.63
CA THR A 63 -11.66 -0.35 -9.68
C THR A 63 -10.77 0.47 -10.62
N ILE A 64 -9.65 0.95 -10.13
CA ILE A 64 -8.63 1.64 -10.93
C ILE A 64 -7.42 0.72 -10.99
N THR A 65 -6.99 0.43 -12.20
CA THR A 65 -5.81 -0.39 -12.48
C THR A 65 -4.74 0.48 -13.12
N GLY A 66 -3.54 0.46 -12.57
CA GLY A 66 -2.42 1.23 -13.06
C GLY A 66 -1.10 0.82 -12.43
N LYS A 67 -0.02 1.41 -12.89
CA LYS A 67 1.32 1.12 -12.41
C LYS A 67 1.60 1.86 -11.11
N LEU A 68 2.01 1.13 -10.07
CA LEU A 68 2.38 1.71 -8.78
C LEU A 68 3.73 2.43 -8.89
N CYS A 69 3.76 3.74 -8.68
CA CYS A 69 4.98 4.56 -8.79
C CYS A 69 5.54 4.99 -7.44
N GLU A 70 4.69 5.26 -6.47
CA GLU A 70 5.13 5.70 -5.16
C GLU A 70 4.29 5.10 -4.03
N VAL A 71 4.95 4.79 -2.92
CA VAL A 71 4.33 4.37 -1.66
C VAL A 71 4.93 5.17 -0.52
N ALA A 72 4.17 6.11 -0.01
CA ALA A 72 4.54 6.98 1.10
C ALA A 72 4.08 6.43 2.45
N SER A 73 3.97 7.25 3.48
CA SER A 73 3.51 6.82 4.82
C SER A 73 2.01 6.60 4.91
N ASP A 74 1.21 7.39 4.18
CA ASP A 74 -0.26 7.43 4.27
C ASP A 74 -0.96 7.61 2.91
N HIS A 75 -0.21 7.52 1.82
CA HIS A 75 -0.75 7.61 0.46
C HIS A 75 0.08 6.79 -0.52
N ILE A 76 -0.51 6.52 -1.67
CA ILE A 76 0.14 5.85 -2.80
C ILE A 76 -0.11 6.64 -4.08
N CYS A 77 0.82 6.54 -5.02
CA CYS A 77 0.68 7.12 -6.35
C CYS A 77 0.64 6.02 -7.41
N ILE A 78 -0.31 6.13 -8.33
CA ILE A 78 -0.48 5.24 -9.48
C ILE A 78 -0.40 6.04 -10.76
N GLU A 79 0.31 5.50 -11.69
CA GLU A 79 0.40 5.99 -13.06
C GLU A 79 -0.71 5.35 -13.91
N LEU A 80 -1.51 6.18 -14.56
CA LEU A 80 -2.57 5.77 -15.47
C LEU A 80 -2.45 6.56 -16.79
N GLY A 81 -1.76 6.00 -17.75
CA GLY A 81 -1.45 6.68 -19.02
C GLY A 81 -0.59 7.92 -18.78
N GLN A 82 -1.11 9.08 -19.14
CA GLN A 82 -0.42 10.37 -18.98
C GLN A 82 -0.71 11.06 -17.63
N LYS A 83 -1.45 10.40 -16.74
CA LYS A 83 -1.84 10.97 -15.45
C LYS A 83 -1.22 10.21 -14.29
N GLU A 84 -0.90 10.93 -13.25
CA GLU A 84 -0.59 10.41 -11.95
C GLU A 84 -1.79 10.63 -11.03
N LEU A 85 -2.20 9.55 -10.35
CA LEU A 85 -3.30 9.56 -9.40
C LEU A 85 -2.74 9.25 -8.01
N THR A 86 -2.83 10.21 -7.10
CA THR A 86 -2.40 10.04 -5.71
C THR A 86 -3.60 9.79 -4.80
N PHE A 87 -3.60 8.65 -4.12
CA PHE A 87 -4.68 8.18 -3.26
C PHE A 87 -4.24 8.22 -1.80
N PRO A 88 -4.89 9.03 -0.94
CA PRO A 88 -4.74 8.87 0.50
C PRO A 88 -5.27 7.50 0.93
N VAL A 89 -4.59 6.85 1.88
CA VAL A 89 -4.93 5.48 2.31
C VAL A 89 -6.38 5.33 2.75
N GLN A 90 -6.95 6.36 3.35
CA GLN A 90 -8.33 6.37 3.83
C GLN A 90 -9.37 6.25 2.71
N SER A 91 -9.01 6.55 1.46
CA SER A 91 -9.89 6.40 0.30
C SER A 91 -9.85 5.00 -0.30
N ILE A 92 -8.89 4.16 0.09
CA ILE A 92 -8.67 2.83 -0.48
C ILE A 92 -9.40 1.78 0.35
N GLN A 93 -10.27 1.00 -0.27
CA GLN A 93 -10.97 -0.11 0.38
C GLN A 93 -10.22 -1.43 0.24
N ALA A 94 -9.71 -1.71 -0.94
CA ALA A 94 -9.00 -2.95 -1.23
C ALA A 94 -7.95 -2.74 -2.33
N ILE A 95 -6.93 -3.58 -2.32
CA ILE A 95 -5.92 -3.64 -3.36
C ILE A 95 -5.81 -5.09 -3.81
N ARG A 96 -5.92 -5.32 -5.12
CA ARG A 96 -5.79 -6.65 -5.74
C ARG A 96 -4.43 -6.80 -6.39
N ASN A 97 -4.04 -8.05 -6.64
CA ASN A 97 -2.81 -8.45 -7.32
C ASN A 97 -1.52 -8.05 -6.56
N LEU A 98 -1.61 -7.93 -5.22
CA LEU A 98 -0.48 -7.59 -4.39
C LEU A 98 0.39 -8.81 -4.12
N GLY A 99 1.68 -8.71 -4.36
CA GLY A 99 2.66 -9.75 -4.09
C GLY A 99 2.81 -10.06 -2.59
N ASN A 100 3.55 -11.15 -2.29
CA ASN A 100 3.81 -11.57 -0.91
C ASN A 100 5.17 -11.08 -0.37
N ARG A 101 5.93 -10.35 -1.19
CA ARG A 101 7.21 -9.76 -0.78
C ARG A 101 6.96 -8.54 0.10
N THR A 102 7.94 -8.18 0.90
CA THR A 102 7.90 -7.00 1.76
C THR A 102 9.17 -6.20 1.62
N LYS A 103 9.04 -4.87 1.71
CA LYS A 103 10.15 -3.93 1.70
C LYS A 103 9.86 -2.83 2.73
N SER A 104 10.75 -2.67 3.69
CA SER A 104 10.63 -1.62 4.71
C SER A 104 10.76 -0.23 4.09
N ALA A 105 10.10 0.75 4.72
CA ALA A 105 10.19 2.14 4.32
C ALA A 105 11.61 2.69 4.51
N SER A 106 12.08 3.51 3.57
CA SER A 106 13.22 4.39 3.82
C SER A 106 12.83 5.50 4.80
N VAL A 107 13.83 6.16 5.39
CA VAL A 107 13.59 7.29 6.33
C VAL A 107 12.80 8.42 5.65
N LEU A 108 13.03 8.66 4.37
CA LEU A 108 12.29 9.67 3.60
C LEU A 108 10.84 9.23 3.37
N GLN A 109 10.61 8.01 2.92
CA GLN A 109 9.27 7.47 2.69
C GLN A 109 8.41 7.42 3.96
N SER A 110 9.01 7.17 5.12
CA SER A 110 8.29 7.17 6.40
C SER A 110 7.85 8.56 6.87
N LYS A 111 8.54 9.62 6.43
CA LYS A 111 8.23 11.02 6.74
C LYS A 111 7.38 11.71 5.68
N TRP A 112 7.35 11.18 4.47
CA TRP A 112 6.57 11.70 3.37
C TRP A 112 5.11 11.31 3.54
N ASN A 113 4.25 12.28 3.78
CA ASN A 113 2.82 12.08 3.99
C ASN A 113 1.99 12.90 3.00
N PHE A 114 0.69 12.67 2.97
CA PHE A 114 -0.23 13.32 2.04
C PHE A 114 -0.25 14.86 2.17
N GLN A 115 -0.07 15.39 3.37
CA GLN A 115 0.09 16.84 3.56
C GLN A 115 1.39 17.35 2.93
N SER A 116 2.48 16.59 3.03
CA SER A 116 3.74 16.93 2.36
C SER A 116 3.59 16.93 0.85
N PHE A 117 2.85 15.96 0.31
CA PHE A 117 2.47 15.91 -1.10
C PHE A 117 1.65 17.15 -1.51
N LEU A 118 0.64 17.55 -0.74
CA LEU A 118 -0.15 18.75 -1.03
C LEU A 118 0.72 20.02 -1.00
N ARG A 119 1.66 20.12 -0.05
CA ARG A 119 2.60 21.24 0.04
C ARG A 119 3.57 21.30 -1.13
N SER A 120 4.03 20.15 -1.65
CA SER A 120 4.86 20.16 -2.85
C SER A 120 4.09 20.71 -4.06
N ASN A 121 2.84 20.31 -4.24
CA ASN A 121 1.98 20.85 -5.30
C ASN A 121 1.69 22.35 -5.12
N LEU A 122 1.57 22.84 -3.88
CA LEU A 122 1.48 24.27 -3.58
C LEU A 122 2.73 25.03 -4.06
N ILE A 123 3.93 24.50 -3.82
CA ILE A 123 5.20 25.10 -4.23
C ILE A 123 5.35 25.08 -5.75
N GLU A 124 5.03 23.97 -6.38
CA GLU A 124 5.11 23.77 -7.83
C GLU A 124 4.08 24.61 -8.60
N LYS A 125 3.00 25.04 -7.93
CA LYS A 125 1.87 25.78 -8.53
C LYS A 125 1.25 25.08 -9.74
N LYS A 126 1.31 23.74 -9.76
CA LYS A 126 0.72 22.94 -10.83
C LYS A 126 -0.79 22.87 -10.70
N GLN A 127 -1.44 22.79 -11.86
CA GLN A 127 -2.87 22.50 -11.88
C GLN A 127 -3.11 21.05 -11.50
N VAL A 128 -4.05 20.84 -10.60
CA VAL A 128 -4.46 19.51 -10.11
C VAL A 128 -5.97 19.36 -10.27
N ALA A 129 -6.41 18.11 -10.45
CA ALA A 129 -7.82 17.77 -10.38
C ALA A 129 -8.05 16.89 -9.14
N ILE A 130 -8.93 17.31 -8.26
CA ILE A 130 -9.20 16.67 -6.97
C ILE A 130 -10.56 16.02 -7.01
N CYS A 131 -10.61 14.72 -6.80
CA CYS A 131 -11.86 14.00 -6.69
C CYS A 131 -12.31 13.96 -5.22
N ILE A 132 -13.51 14.46 -4.97
CA ILE A 132 -14.19 14.41 -3.67
C ILE A 132 -15.54 13.71 -3.83
N GLY A 133 -15.91 12.84 -2.89
CA GLY A 133 -17.18 12.11 -2.97
C GLY A 133 -17.29 11.22 -4.22
N LYS A 134 -18.52 10.94 -4.64
CA LYS A 134 -18.78 9.91 -5.67
C LYS A 134 -18.32 10.26 -7.09
N SER A 135 -18.31 11.53 -7.48
CA SER A 135 -17.98 11.94 -8.86
C SER A 135 -17.65 13.43 -8.98
N ASN A 136 -17.47 14.14 -7.88
CA ASN A 136 -17.20 15.58 -7.93
C ASN A 136 -15.69 15.79 -8.11
N ILE A 137 -15.33 16.33 -9.27
CA ILE A 137 -13.93 16.65 -9.61
C ILE A 137 -13.81 18.16 -9.65
N LEU A 138 -12.94 18.69 -8.81
CA LEU A 138 -12.61 20.11 -8.74
C LEU A 138 -11.21 20.29 -9.31
N SER A 139 -11.07 21.18 -10.28
CA SER A 139 -9.77 21.51 -10.91
C SER A 139 -9.31 22.89 -10.50
N GLY A 140 -8.02 23.05 -10.23
CA GLY A 140 -7.42 24.32 -9.84
C GLY A 140 -5.99 24.15 -9.37
N THR A 141 -5.45 25.20 -8.76
CA THR A 141 -4.13 25.19 -8.11
C THR A 141 -4.28 25.24 -6.59
N ILE A 142 -3.46 24.51 -5.88
CA ILE A 142 -3.45 24.57 -4.41
C ILE A 142 -2.87 25.91 -4.00
N SER A 143 -3.61 26.69 -3.22
CA SER A 143 -3.21 28.04 -2.77
C SER A 143 -2.76 28.10 -1.32
N ALA A 144 -3.25 27.17 -0.46
CA ALA A 144 -2.82 27.03 0.93
C ALA A 144 -3.03 25.61 1.42
N VAL A 145 -2.21 25.13 2.37
CA VAL A 145 -2.34 23.82 3.02
C VAL A 145 -2.28 23.98 4.52
N TYR A 146 -3.34 23.54 5.19
CA TYR A 146 -3.54 23.60 6.65
C TYR A 146 -3.47 22.20 7.28
N LEU A 147 -3.81 22.09 8.55
CA LEU A 147 -3.70 20.84 9.30
C LEU A 147 -4.70 19.76 8.81
N ASP A 148 -5.92 20.13 8.54
CA ASP A 148 -7.06 19.24 8.24
C ASP A 148 -7.73 19.52 6.89
N HIS A 149 -7.37 20.63 6.25
CA HIS A 149 -7.91 21.08 4.96
C HIS A 149 -6.85 21.79 4.13
N PHE A 150 -7.20 22.08 2.90
CA PHE A 150 -6.41 22.92 1.99
C PHE A 150 -7.32 23.72 1.09
N ASP A 151 -6.81 24.82 0.55
CA ASP A 151 -7.52 25.69 -0.33
C ASP A 151 -7.12 25.43 -1.78
N LEU A 152 -8.10 25.20 -2.63
CA LEU A 152 -7.98 25.05 -4.06
C LEU A 152 -8.51 26.33 -4.72
N PHE A 153 -7.66 27.00 -5.47
CA PHE A 153 -8.03 28.16 -6.27
C PHE A 153 -8.35 27.72 -7.70
N ASN A 154 -9.54 28.00 -8.15
CA ASN A 154 -9.91 27.94 -9.54
C ASN A 154 -10.23 29.36 -10.01
N ASP A 155 -10.14 29.64 -11.31
CA ASP A 155 -10.16 30.98 -11.95
C ASP A 155 -11.19 32.00 -11.39
N GLN A 156 -12.09 31.60 -10.52
CA GLN A 156 -13.17 32.45 -10.00
C GLN A 156 -13.31 32.44 -8.47
N SER A 157 -12.88 31.39 -7.80
CA SER A 157 -13.11 31.22 -6.35
C SER A 157 -12.07 30.34 -5.67
N THR A 158 -11.95 30.51 -4.37
CA THR A 158 -11.21 29.61 -3.50
C THR A 158 -12.18 28.64 -2.83
N ILE A 159 -11.86 27.35 -2.87
CA ILE A 159 -12.65 26.29 -2.28
C ILE A 159 -11.80 25.60 -1.20
N SER A 160 -12.26 25.63 0.04
CA SER A 160 -11.61 24.89 1.14
C SER A 160 -12.10 23.44 1.16
N ILE A 161 -11.18 22.50 1.06
CA ILE A 161 -11.45 21.06 0.95
C ILE A 161 -10.85 20.35 2.17
N PHE A 162 -11.65 19.62 2.93
CA PHE A 162 -11.15 18.77 4.00
C PHE A 162 -10.31 17.61 3.43
N THR A 163 -9.14 17.40 4.00
CA THR A 163 -8.20 16.37 3.53
C THR A 163 -8.80 14.97 3.56
N HIS A 164 -9.65 14.67 4.56
CA HIS A 164 -10.31 13.36 4.69
C HIS A 164 -11.41 13.10 3.65
N CYS A 165 -11.90 14.16 2.96
CA CYS A 165 -12.88 14.03 1.89
C CYS A 165 -12.26 13.70 0.53
N VAL A 166 -10.93 13.79 0.42
CA VAL A 166 -10.23 13.54 -0.84
C VAL A 166 -10.20 12.06 -1.15
N ILE A 167 -10.64 11.69 -2.34
CA ILE A 167 -10.55 10.33 -2.86
C ILE A 167 -9.23 10.15 -3.59
N TYR A 168 -8.92 11.04 -4.53
CA TYR A 168 -7.61 11.11 -5.18
C TYR A 168 -7.33 12.51 -5.69
N VAL A 169 -6.06 12.79 -5.87
CA VAL A 169 -5.56 13.95 -6.61
C VAL A 169 -4.95 13.46 -7.91
N SER A 170 -5.37 14.04 -9.02
CA SER A 170 -4.83 13.77 -10.36
C SER A 170 -4.00 14.94 -10.83
N LYS A 171 -2.82 14.66 -11.36
CA LYS A 171 -1.99 15.62 -12.10
C LYS A 171 -1.56 15.03 -13.44
N ASP A 172 -1.34 15.90 -14.41
CA ASP A 172 -0.72 15.49 -15.66
C ASP A 172 0.77 15.20 -15.40
N ARG A 173 1.28 14.19 -16.07
CA ARG A 173 2.67 13.80 -15.96
C ARG A 173 3.54 14.77 -16.74
N ASP A 174 4.55 15.34 -16.09
CA ASP A 174 5.61 16.03 -16.81
C ASP A 174 6.44 14.97 -17.54
N PHE A 175 6.47 15.02 -18.84
CA PHE A 175 7.50 14.35 -19.60
C PHE A 175 8.74 15.23 -19.48
N ASP A 176 9.70 14.83 -18.67
CA ASP A 176 11.05 15.39 -18.75
C ASP A 176 11.54 15.11 -20.18
N GLU A 177 11.65 16.16 -20.99
CA GLU A 177 12.26 16.14 -22.32
C GLU A 177 13.77 15.91 -22.24
#